data_a0713577595b7ac6c914638aa2bb98e6
#
_entry.id   a0713577595b7ac6c914638aa2bb98e6
#
_cell.length_a   1.000
_cell.length_b   1.000
_cell.length_c   1.000
_cell.angle_alpha   90.00
_cell.angle_beta   90.00
_cell.angle_gamma   90.00
#
_symmetry.space_group_name_H-M   'P 1'
#
loop_
_entity.id
_entity.type
_entity.pdbx_description
1 polymer ?
#
loop_
_entity_poly.entity_id
_entity_poly.type
_entity_poly.pdbx_seq_one_letter_code
_entity_poly.pdbx_strand_id
1 'polypeptide(L)'
;MENPQDSKLHFLDYWRVIRVRLGLVILVFLLVVIAASVATYFLPRKYDSFATIEVEPEMTPVRIFDNQAGSQQQVNDPKFTQTQFQIITRKGVLYPVIDRLDLQRKWGSNGEPLPKEMADKRLLGMLSLQEVRNTNLIQIDVYSTDPQEAALLANTILTSTWSNESRSNKTSSPRV
;
A
#
# COMPACT_ATOMS: atom_id res chain seq x y z
N MET A 1 -17.39 51.26 -44.54
CA MET A 1 -16.00 50.83 -44.79
C MET A 1 -15.36 50.74 -43.42
N GLU A 2 -15.54 49.61 -42.81
CA GLU A 2 -15.00 49.29 -41.46
C GLU A 2 -13.69 48.61 -41.63
N ASN A 3 -12.64 49.23 -41.15
CA ASN A 3 -11.27 48.76 -41.26
C ASN A 3 -11.05 47.80 -40.07
N PRO A 4 -10.94 46.48 -40.30
CA PRO A 4 -10.58 45.56 -39.23
C PRO A 4 -9.07 45.73 -39.00
N GLN A 5 -8.73 46.60 -38.06
CA GLN A 5 -7.39 46.57 -37.47
C GLN A 5 -7.25 45.25 -36.71
N ASP A 6 -6.72 44.28 -37.43
CA ASP A 6 -6.15 43.08 -36.83
C ASP A 6 -5.26 43.48 -35.66
N SER A 7 -5.79 43.32 -34.48
CA SER A 7 -5.01 43.36 -33.24
C SER A 7 -4.12 42.15 -33.20
N LYS A 8 -3.07 42.19 -34.04
CA LYS A 8 -1.92 41.28 -33.86
C LYS A 8 -1.32 41.67 -32.51
N LEU A 9 -1.79 41.01 -31.48
CA LEU A 9 -1.17 41.05 -30.15
C LEU A 9 0.29 40.63 -30.38
N HIS A 10 1.15 41.63 -30.58
CA HIS A 10 2.54 41.39 -30.83
C HIS A 10 3.15 40.76 -29.55
N PHE A 11 3.70 39.59 -29.74
CA PHE A 11 4.50 38.90 -28.70
C PHE A 11 5.53 39.84 -28.04
N LEU A 12 5.98 40.84 -28.75
CA LEU A 12 6.87 41.91 -28.28
C LEU A 12 6.29 42.80 -27.19
N ASP A 13 4.96 43.00 -27.18
CA ASP A 13 4.31 43.80 -26.16
C ASP A 13 4.22 43.07 -24.83
N TYR A 14 4.00 41.75 -24.88
CA TYR A 14 4.10 40.89 -23.70
C TYR A 14 5.53 40.87 -23.14
N TRP A 15 6.53 40.81 -24.01
CA TRP A 15 7.94 40.85 -23.62
C TRP A 15 8.30 42.16 -22.91
N ARG A 16 7.78 43.30 -23.40
CA ARG A 16 8.01 44.60 -22.81
C ARG A 16 7.38 44.71 -21.41
N VAL A 17 6.13 44.24 -21.25
CA VAL A 17 5.43 44.27 -19.96
C VAL A 17 6.14 43.33 -18.94
N ILE A 18 6.60 42.17 -19.35
CA ILE A 18 7.36 41.23 -18.50
C ILE A 18 8.65 41.92 -18.04
N ARG A 19 9.40 42.55 -18.93
CA ARG A 19 10.66 43.23 -18.60
C ARG A 19 10.47 44.37 -17.59
N VAL A 20 9.41 45.16 -17.69
CA VAL A 20 9.14 46.25 -16.76
C VAL A 20 8.76 45.75 -15.36
N ARG A 21 8.12 44.58 -15.27
CA ARG A 21 7.69 43.98 -14.00
C ARG A 21 8.53 42.77 -13.60
N LEU A 22 9.70 42.60 -14.22
CA LEU A 22 10.56 41.43 -14.04
C LEU A 22 10.95 41.20 -12.57
N GLY A 23 11.13 42.27 -11.80
CA GLY A 23 11.39 42.18 -10.37
C GLY A 23 10.26 41.54 -9.59
N LEU A 24 9.00 41.88 -9.91
CA LEU A 24 7.82 41.29 -9.29
C LEU A 24 7.67 39.81 -9.69
N VAL A 25 7.91 39.47 -10.96
CA VAL A 25 7.84 38.09 -11.46
C VAL A 25 8.90 37.22 -10.77
N ILE A 26 10.14 37.72 -10.67
CA ILE A 26 11.22 37.01 -9.98
C ILE A 26 10.89 36.83 -8.49
N LEU A 27 10.35 37.84 -7.82
CA LEU A 27 9.99 37.75 -6.42
C LEU A 27 8.92 36.69 -6.18
N VAL A 28 7.85 36.66 -6.98
CA VAL A 28 6.78 35.65 -6.89
C VAL A 28 7.35 34.26 -7.18
N PHE A 29 8.16 34.12 -8.24
CA PHE A 29 8.82 32.85 -8.57
C PHE A 29 9.68 32.34 -7.43
N LEU A 30 10.51 33.18 -6.85
CA LEU A 30 11.39 32.82 -5.73
C LEU A 30 10.59 32.43 -4.49
N LEU A 31 9.49 33.11 -4.21
CA LEU A 31 8.58 32.78 -3.12
C LEU A 31 7.98 31.38 -3.30
N VAL A 32 7.51 31.06 -4.51
CA VAL A 32 6.95 29.73 -4.82
C VAL A 32 8.03 28.64 -4.70
N VAL A 33 9.25 28.90 -5.21
CA VAL A 33 10.35 27.93 -5.10
C VAL A 33 10.73 27.68 -3.65
N ILE A 34 10.81 28.74 -2.83
CA ILE A 34 11.10 28.60 -1.39
C ILE A 34 10.00 27.79 -0.71
N ALA A 35 8.71 28.15 -0.96
CA ALA A 35 7.58 27.42 -0.37
C ALA A 35 7.59 25.94 -0.76
N ALA A 36 7.82 25.62 -2.04
CA ALA A 36 7.94 24.25 -2.53
C ALA A 36 9.11 23.51 -1.91
N SER A 37 10.27 24.15 -1.77
CA SER A 37 11.46 23.56 -1.14
C SER A 37 11.23 23.25 0.33
N VAL A 38 10.59 24.15 1.07
CA VAL A 38 10.23 23.94 2.47
C VAL A 38 9.23 22.78 2.58
N ALA A 39 8.18 22.77 1.77
CA ALA A 39 7.20 21.69 1.76
C ALA A 39 7.86 20.33 1.47
N THR A 40 8.74 20.25 0.48
CA THR A 40 9.47 19.03 0.12
C THR A 40 10.40 18.55 1.25
N TYR A 41 11.05 19.47 1.95
CA TYR A 41 11.94 19.14 3.05
C TYR A 41 11.19 18.51 4.25
N PHE A 42 9.97 18.96 4.52
CA PHE A 42 9.14 18.44 5.61
C PHE A 42 8.39 17.15 5.24
N LEU A 43 8.36 16.73 3.98
CA LEU A 43 7.71 15.48 3.62
C LEU A 43 8.51 14.27 4.12
N PRO A 44 7.93 13.43 5.00
CA PRO A 44 8.59 12.22 5.46
C PRO A 44 8.79 11.26 4.28
N ARG A 45 10.01 10.76 4.13
CA ARG A 45 10.29 9.70 3.15
C ARG A 45 9.62 8.42 3.62
N LYS A 46 8.78 7.84 2.77
CA LYS A 46 8.19 6.51 2.99
C LYS A 46 8.84 5.55 2.02
N TYR A 47 9.30 4.44 2.56
CA TYR A 47 9.81 3.32 1.79
C TYR A 47 8.73 2.25 1.77
N ASP A 48 8.47 1.68 0.60
CA ASP A 48 7.62 0.52 0.45
C ASP A 48 8.45 -0.73 0.19
N SER A 49 8.01 -1.83 0.75
CA SER A 49 8.51 -3.16 0.43
C SER A 49 7.31 -4.05 0.19
N PHE A 50 7.34 -4.82 -0.87
CA PHE A 50 6.25 -5.72 -1.18
C PHE A 50 6.66 -7.17 -1.11
N ALA A 51 5.71 -8.01 -0.73
CA ALA A 51 5.81 -9.46 -0.81
C ALA A 51 4.56 -9.97 -1.53
N THR A 52 4.71 -10.98 -2.36
CA THR A 52 3.60 -11.56 -3.12
C THR A 52 3.34 -12.98 -2.65
N ILE A 53 2.08 -13.30 -2.39
CA ILE A 53 1.63 -14.66 -2.08
C ILE A 53 0.68 -15.16 -3.16
N GLU A 54 0.81 -16.41 -3.50
CA GLU A 54 -0.16 -17.13 -4.31
C GLU A 54 -1.18 -17.78 -3.39
N VAL A 55 -2.45 -17.56 -3.67
CA VAL A 55 -3.54 -18.13 -2.89
C VAL A 55 -4.30 -19.12 -3.78
N GLU A 56 -4.18 -20.39 -3.46
CA GLU A 56 -4.94 -21.43 -4.13
C GLU A 56 -6.31 -21.59 -3.46
N PRO A 57 -7.42 -21.53 -4.22
CA PRO A 57 -8.73 -21.87 -3.68
C PRO A 57 -8.72 -23.34 -3.24
N GLU A 58 -9.01 -23.63 -1.98
CA GLU A 58 -9.19 -25.01 -1.53
C GLU A 58 -10.34 -25.66 -2.34
N MET A 59 -9.98 -26.55 -3.25
CA MET A 59 -10.95 -27.41 -3.91
C MET A 59 -11.46 -28.41 -2.88
N THR A 60 -12.57 -28.09 -2.20
CA THR A 60 -13.26 -29.08 -1.39
C THR A 60 -13.74 -30.20 -2.31
N PRO A 61 -13.37 -31.48 -2.07
CA PRO A 61 -13.68 -32.60 -2.96
C PRO A 61 -15.17 -33.02 -3.00
N VAL A 62 -16.07 -32.18 -2.53
CA VAL A 62 -17.52 -32.51 -2.34
C VAL A 62 -18.40 -32.11 -3.52
N ARG A 63 -17.86 -31.83 -4.71
CA ARG A 63 -18.71 -31.51 -5.90
C ARG A 63 -18.61 -32.53 -7.00
N ILE A 64 -18.82 -33.83 -6.66
CA ILE A 64 -18.88 -34.93 -7.66
C ILE A 64 -20.21 -34.91 -8.44
N PHE A 65 -21.22 -34.11 -8.06
CA PHE A 65 -22.55 -34.18 -8.64
C PHE A 65 -23.06 -32.90 -9.35
N ASP A 66 -22.23 -31.88 -9.51
CA ASP A 66 -22.64 -30.69 -10.25
C ASP A 66 -21.91 -30.63 -11.59
N ASN A 67 -22.54 -31.28 -12.60
CA ASN A 67 -22.11 -31.26 -14.01
C ASN A 67 -22.35 -29.89 -14.65
N GLN A 68 -21.81 -28.82 -14.09
CA GLN A 68 -21.80 -27.53 -14.77
C GLN A 68 -20.41 -26.88 -14.71
N ALA A 69 -19.88 -26.65 -15.91
CA ALA A 69 -18.68 -25.91 -16.26
C ALA A 69 -18.53 -24.63 -15.42
N GLY A 70 -17.80 -24.68 -14.29
CA GLY A 70 -17.68 -23.55 -13.38
C GLY A 70 -16.39 -23.49 -12.57
N SER A 71 -15.47 -24.44 -12.75
CA SER A 71 -14.24 -24.49 -11.95
C SER A 71 -13.19 -23.42 -12.28
N GLN A 72 -13.35 -22.66 -13.36
CA GLN A 72 -12.44 -21.54 -13.71
C GLN A 72 -12.93 -20.17 -13.21
N GLN A 73 -14.16 -20.08 -12.67
CA GLN A 73 -14.78 -18.81 -12.29
C GLN A 73 -14.51 -18.42 -10.84
N GLN A 74 -13.97 -19.32 -10.03
CA GLN A 74 -13.71 -19.09 -8.61
C GLN A 74 -12.43 -18.25 -8.35
N VAL A 75 -11.56 -18.18 -9.33
CA VAL A 75 -10.28 -17.44 -9.27
C VAL A 75 -10.47 -15.92 -9.30
N ASN A 76 -11.54 -15.44 -9.94
CA ASN A 76 -11.86 -14.02 -10.06
C ASN A 76 -13.08 -13.60 -9.21
N ASP A 77 -13.42 -14.34 -8.15
CA ASP A 77 -14.51 -13.94 -7.26
C ASP A 77 -14.00 -12.86 -6.29
N PRO A 78 -14.52 -11.62 -6.37
CA PRO A 78 -14.12 -10.55 -5.45
C PRO A 78 -14.33 -10.91 -3.97
N LYS A 79 -15.26 -11.80 -3.67
CA LYS A 79 -15.50 -12.28 -2.31
C LYS A 79 -14.37 -13.16 -1.80
N PHE A 80 -13.75 -13.96 -2.67
CA PHE A 80 -12.61 -14.79 -2.31
C PHE A 80 -11.43 -13.90 -1.90
N THR A 81 -11.08 -12.93 -2.72
CA THR A 81 -10.00 -11.98 -2.45
C THR A 81 -10.24 -11.19 -1.15
N GLN A 82 -11.46 -10.69 -0.93
CA GLN A 82 -11.81 -10.01 0.31
C GLN A 82 -11.65 -10.90 1.54
N THR A 83 -12.02 -12.18 1.43
CA THR A 83 -11.84 -13.14 2.52
C THR A 83 -10.36 -13.34 2.83
N GLN A 84 -9.52 -13.46 1.81
CA GLN A 84 -8.07 -13.58 1.99
C GLN A 84 -7.46 -12.33 2.64
N PHE A 85 -7.89 -11.15 2.25
CA PHE A 85 -7.46 -9.90 2.91
C PHE A 85 -7.82 -9.89 4.39
N GLN A 86 -9.02 -10.34 4.76
CA GLN A 86 -9.41 -10.47 6.15
C GLN A 86 -8.60 -11.51 6.92
N ILE A 87 -8.19 -12.60 6.27
CA ILE A 87 -7.35 -13.62 6.90
C ILE A 87 -5.96 -13.05 7.20
N ILE A 88 -5.35 -12.35 6.24
CA ILE A 88 -4.01 -11.75 6.38
C ILE A 88 -4.01 -10.67 7.47
N THR A 89 -5.07 -9.88 7.58
CA THR A 89 -5.19 -8.79 8.56
C THR A 89 -5.67 -9.24 9.95
N ARG A 90 -5.95 -10.54 10.14
CA ARG A 90 -6.39 -11.06 11.44
C ARG A 90 -5.27 -10.98 12.48
N LYS A 91 -5.65 -10.78 13.72
CA LYS A 91 -4.77 -10.84 14.90
C LYS A 91 -3.97 -12.14 14.99
N GLY A 92 -4.53 -13.25 14.51
CA GLY A 92 -3.85 -14.55 14.45
C GLY A 92 -2.60 -14.56 13.56
N VAL A 93 -2.52 -13.70 12.54
CA VAL A 93 -1.38 -13.51 11.67
C VAL A 93 -0.47 -12.39 12.17
N LEU A 94 -1.04 -11.25 12.56
CA LEU A 94 -0.27 -10.06 12.91
C LEU A 94 0.36 -10.13 14.30
N TYR A 95 -0.27 -10.78 15.30
CA TYR A 95 0.29 -10.91 16.64
C TYR A 95 1.60 -11.69 16.69
N PRO A 96 1.74 -12.84 16.01
CA PRO A 96 3.05 -13.52 15.87
C PRO A 96 4.14 -12.65 15.22
N VAL A 97 3.77 -11.77 14.28
CA VAL A 97 4.71 -10.82 13.66
C VAL A 97 5.18 -9.79 14.69
N ILE A 98 4.24 -9.22 15.45
CA ILE A 98 4.54 -8.25 16.52
C ILE A 98 5.46 -8.85 17.56
N ASP A 99 5.21 -10.09 17.98
CA ASP A 99 6.01 -10.80 18.99
C ASP A 99 7.40 -11.18 18.43
N ARG A 100 7.47 -11.70 17.20
CA ARG A 100 8.73 -12.15 16.59
C ARG A 100 9.71 -11.00 16.36
N LEU A 101 9.20 -9.83 16.00
CA LEU A 101 10.01 -8.65 15.71
C LEU A 101 10.11 -7.68 16.91
N ASP A 102 9.57 -8.05 18.06
CA ASP A 102 9.51 -7.24 19.30
C ASP A 102 9.06 -5.79 19.03
N LEU A 103 8.03 -5.63 18.17
CA LEU A 103 7.56 -4.32 17.72
C LEU A 103 7.02 -3.47 18.85
N GLN A 104 6.55 -4.10 19.92
CA GLN A 104 6.08 -3.39 21.13
C GLN A 104 7.20 -2.55 21.73
N ARG A 105 8.41 -3.10 21.86
CA ARG A 105 9.57 -2.37 22.35
C ARG A 105 10.11 -1.39 21.32
N LYS A 106 10.18 -1.82 20.07
CA LYS A 106 10.72 -0.99 18.97
C LYS A 106 9.91 0.29 18.76
N TRP A 107 8.58 0.19 18.89
CA TRP A 107 7.66 1.32 18.71
C TRP A 107 7.23 1.98 20.01
N GLY A 108 7.73 1.49 21.14
CA GLY A 108 7.50 2.07 22.45
C GLY A 108 8.09 3.47 22.59
N SER A 109 7.62 4.20 23.56
CA SER A 109 8.10 5.54 23.89
C SER A 109 8.47 5.61 25.37
N ASN A 110 9.48 6.43 25.70
CA ASN A 110 9.94 6.65 27.07
C ASN A 110 10.34 5.38 27.86
N GLY A 111 10.78 4.32 27.14
CA GLY A 111 11.18 3.05 27.78
C GLY A 111 10.02 2.10 28.11
N GLU A 112 8.79 2.50 27.85
CA GLU A 112 7.62 1.63 27.99
C GLU A 112 7.26 0.97 26.66
N PRO A 113 7.01 -0.36 26.64
CA PRO A 113 6.59 -1.05 25.43
C PRO A 113 5.18 -0.60 25.03
N LEU A 114 4.96 -0.46 23.72
CA LEU A 114 3.64 -0.12 23.18
C LEU A 114 2.66 -1.27 23.47
N PRO A 115 1.42 -0.99 23.92
CA PRO A 115 0.39 -2.01 24.07
C PRO A 115 0.17 -2.78 22.75
N LYS A 116 -0.04 -4.09 22.83
CA LYS A 116 -0.12 -4.96 21.66
C LYS A 116 -1.22 -4.55 20.67
N GLU A 117 -2.35 -4.07 21.19
CA GLU A 117 -3.46 -3.56 20.37
C GLU A 117 -3.08 -2.29 19.60
N MET A 118 -2.24 -1.46 20.20
CA MET A 118 -1.75 -0.24 19.53
C MET A 118 -0.70 -0.58 18.47
N ALA A 119 0.16 -1.57 18.75
CA ALA A 119 1.12 -2.11 17.79
C ALA A 119 0.41 -2.74 16.58
N ASP A 120 -0.67 -3.49 16.81
CA ASP A 120 -1.54 -4.06 15.78
C ASP A 120 -2.16 -2.98 14.87
N LYS A 121 -2.77 -1.96 15.47
CA LYS A 121 -3.34 -0.83 14.72
C LYS A 121 -2.28 -0.09 13.90
N ARG A 122 -1.08 0.10 14.46
CA ARG A 122 0.02 0.74 13.76
C ARG A 122 0.48 -0.11 12.58
N LEU A 123 0.64 -1.42 12.78
CA LEU A 123 1.02 -2.36 11.73
C LEU A 123 -0.01 -2.39 10.61
N LEU A 124 -1.31 -2.47 10.93
CA LEU A 124 -2.39 -2.38 9.95
C LEU A 124 -2.36 -1.09 9.14
N GLY A 125 -2.03 0.03 9.77
CA GLY A 125 -1.88 1.31 9.07
C GLY A 125 -0.67 1.39 8.13
N MET A 126 0.28 0.48 8.27
CA MET A 126 1.48 0.36 7.41
C MET A 126 1.29 -0.68 6.30
N LEU A 127 0.19 -1.44 6.31
CA LEU A 127 -0.12 -2.49 5.35
C LEU A 127 -1.08 -2.00 4.27
N SER A 128 -0.82 -2.38 3.04
CA SER A 128 -1.76 -2.29 1.92
C SER A 128 -1.79 -3.63 1.20
N LEU A 129 -2.97 -4.16 0.97
CA LEU A 129 -3.16 -5.43 0.28
C LEU A 129 -3.77 -5.14 -1.09
N GLN A 130 -3.17 -5.67 -2.13
CA GLN A 130 -3.63 -5.47 -3.50
C GLN A 130 -3.72 -6.81 -4.23
N GLU A 131 -4.77 -6.96 -5.02
CA GLU A 131 -4.92 -8.08 -5.94
C GLU A 131 -4.16 -7.80 -7.23
N VAL A 132 -3.34 -8.74 -7.66
CA VAL A 132 -2.69 -8.66 -8.96
C VAL A 132 -3.68 -9.13 -10.03
N ARG A 133 -4.08 -8.22 -10.91
CA ARG A 133 -5.11 -8.46 -11.94
C ARG A 133 -4.84 -9.73 -12.75
N ASN A 134 -5.89 -10.53 -12.94
CA ASN A 134 -5.89 -11.79 -13.71
C ASN A 134 -4.94 -12.86 -13.16
N THR A 135 -4.67 -12.83 -11.86
CA THR A 135 -3.86 -13.85 -11.18
C THR A 135 -4.47 -14.17 -9.81
N ASN A 136 -3.99 -15.26 -9.19
CA ASN A 136 -4.32 -15.61 -7.79
C ASN A 136 -3.32 -15.02 -6.81
N LEU A 137 -2.62 -13.97 -7.22
CA LEU A 137 -1.56 -13.36 -6.43
C LEU A 137 -2.12 -12.19 -5.62
N ILE A 138 -1.79 -12.16 -4.35
CA ILE A 138 -2.02 -11.04 -3.46
C ILE A 138 -0.68 -10.40 -3.17
N GLN A 139 -0.56 -9.13 -3.48
CA GLN A 139 0.58 -8.30 -3.13
C GLN A 139 0.32 -7.66 -1.78
N ILE A 140 1.29 -7.82 -0.89
CA ILE A 140 1.31 -7.23 0.46
C ILE A 140 2.35 -6.12 0.44
N ASP A 141 1.91 -4.88 0.42
CA ASP A 141 2.78 -3.71 0.49
C ASP A 141 2.90 -3.25 1.94
N VAL A 142 4.12 -2.99 2.38
CA VAL A 142 4.42 -2.49 3.72
C VAL A 142 5.15 -1.17 3.61
N TYR A 143 4.56 -0.13 4.19
CA TYR A 143 5.12 1.22 4.19
C TYR A 143 5.79 1.52 5.53
N SER A 144 7.09 1.82 5.51
CA SER A 144 7.81 2.28 6.70
C SER A 144 8.72 3.48 6.38
N THR A 145 9.15 4.18 7.40
CA THR A 145 10.20 5.21 7.30
C THR A 145 11.59 4.61 7.21
N ASP A 146 11.74 3.33 7.58
CA ASP A 146 12.99 2.57 7.52
C ASP A 146 12.86 1.46 6.46
N PRO A 147 13.70 1.45 5.40
CA PRO A 147 13.64 0.45 4.35
C PRO A 147 13.93 -0.97 4.85
N GLN A 148 14.80 -1.12 5.86
CA GLN A 148 15.10 -2.43 6.43
C GLN A 148 13.91 -2.97 7.23
N GLU A 149 13.21 -2.09 7.97
CA GLU A 149 11.99 -2.45 8.68
C GLU A 149 10.89 -2.86 7.72
N ALA A 150 10.68 -2.11 6.62
CA ALA A 150 9.67 -2.44 5.62
C ALA A 150 9.89 -3.85 5.03
N ALA A 151 11.12 -4.16 4.62
CA ALA A 151 11.48 -5.47 4.08
C ALA A 151 11.31 -6.61 5.11
N LEU A 152 11.74 -6.37 6.35
CA LEU A 152 11.63 -7.35 7.43
C LEU A 152 10.18 -7.64 7.80
N LEU A 153 9.35 -6.61 7.87
CA LEU A 153 7.91 -6.73 8.11
C LEU A 153 7.23 -7.52 6.99
N ALA A 154 7.45 -7.15 5.72
CA ALA A 154 6.86 -7.82 4.57
C ALA A 154 7.17 -9.33 4.56
N ASN A 155 8.44 -9.70 4.75
CA ASN A 155 8.88 -11.09 4.80
C ASN A 155 8.33 -11.86 6.00
N THR A 156 8.22 -11.20 7.17
CA THR A 156 7.72 -11.86 8.38
C THR A 156 6.21 -12.07 8.30
N ILE A 157 5.47 -11.13 7.74
CA ILE A 157 4.02 -11.26 7.51
C ILE A 157 3.76 -12.42 6.54
N LEU A 158 4.49 -12.47 5.42
CA LEU A 158 4.40 -13.58 4.47
C LEU A 158 4.60 -14.93 5.13
N THR A 159 5.67 -15.07 5.94
CA THR A 159 5.96 -16.30 6.67
C THR A 159 4.87 -16.65 7.69
N SER A 160 4.30 -15.67 8.37
CA SER A 160 3.24 -15.85 9.35
C SER A 160 1.92 -16.27 8.71
N THR A 161 1.60 -15.68 7.56
CA THR A 161 0.41 -16.04 6.76
C THR A 161 0.50 -17.51 6.34
N TRP A 162 1.64 -17.90 5.76
CA TRP A 162 1.88 -19.29 5.32
C TRP A 162 1.81 -20.29 6.47
N SER A 163 2.38 -19.95 7.63
CA SER A 163 2.35 -20.82 8.81
C SER A 163 0.95 -21.00 9.38
N ASN A 164 0.10 -19.99 9.28
CA ASN A 164 -1.29 -20.01 9.76
C ASN A 164 -2.18 -20.87 8.83
N GLU A 165 -1.98 -20.75 7.54
CA GLU A 165 -2.68 -21.55 6.52
C GLU A 165 -2.34 -23.05 6.66
N SER A 166 -1.08 -23.38 6.82
CA SER A 166 -0.62 -24.77 7.04
C SER A 166 -1.18 -25.38 8.32
N ARG A 167 -1.46 -24.59 9.35
CA ARG A 167 -2.09 -25.05 10.60
C ARG A 167 -3.59 -25.29 10.41
N SER A 168 -4.29 -24.42 9.69
CA SER A 168 -5.71 -24.57 9.40
C SER A 168 -5.99 -25.87 8.64
N ASN A 169 -5.13 -26.18 7.66
CA ASN A 169 -5.25 -27.35 6.82
C ASN A 169 -4.99 -28.68 7.57
N LYS A 170 -4.14 -28.67 8.63
CA LYS A 170 -3.91 -29.84 9.48
C LYS A 170 -5.06 -30.15 10.45
N THR A 171 -5.86 -29.16 10.79
CA THR A 171 -6.98 -29.33 11.76
C THR A 171 -8.25 -29.83 11.06
N SER A 172 -8.36 -29.68 9.75
CA SER A 172 -9.48 -30.12 8.94
C SER A 172 -9.37 -31.56 8.41
N SER A 173 -8.23 -32.25 8.66
CA SER A 173 -8.09 -33.67 8.32
C SER A 173 -8.77 -34.53 9.39
N PRO A 174 -9.87 -35.24 9.09
CA PRO A 174 -10.49 -36.15 10.05
C PRO A 174 -9.51 -37.28 10.37
N ARG A 175 -9.28 -37.52 11.66
CA ARG A 175 -8.60 -38.73 12.10
C ARG A 175 -9.50 -39.92 11.73
N VAL A 176 -9.05 -40.75 10.81
CA VAL A 176 -9.59 -42.08 10.55
C VAL A 176 -9.18 -43.00 11.68
#